data_ddbfc279219fc22b36b905021f86ac61
#
_entry.id   ddbfc279219fc22b36b905021f86ac61
#
_cell.length_a   1.000
_cell.length_b   1.000
_cell.length_c   1.000
_cell.angle_alpha   90.00
_cell.angle_beta   90.00
_cell.angle_gamma   90.00
#
_symmetry.space_group_name_H-M   'P 1'
#
loop_
_entity.id
_entity.type
_entity.pdbx_description
1 polymer ?
#
loop_
_entity_poly.entity_id
_entity_poly.type
_entity_poly.pdbx_seq_one_letter_code
_entity_poly.pdbx_strand_id
1 'polypeptide(L)'
;MCLLERVSAWDTRHIRCEANSHRDSANPLRAHGRLGAACGIEYAAQAMAVHGALLAETDSAATSQRPAMGYLVSVRGVTLHVDRLDDLSAALSIHAERSGGDSGTVLYSFTLHAGPRLLLGGRAAVILDAHGLALPQRSATTPPKS
;
A
#
# COMPACT_ATOMS: atom_id res chain seq x y z
N MET A 1 9.37 7.64 4.01
CA MET A 1 10.05 6.54 4.69
C MET A 1 9.58 5.20 4.18
N CYS A 2 10.49 4.27 4.00
CA CYS A 2 10.13 2.93 3.56
C CYS A 2 9.95 2.01 4.76
N LEU A 3 8.75 1.51 4.95
CA LEU A 3 8.43 0.61 6.05
C LEU A 3 8.75 -0.85 5.71
N LEU A 4 8.80 -1.16 4.44
CA LEU A 4 8.97 -2.53 3.97
C LEU A 4 10.44 -2.91 3.90
N GLU A 5 10.74 -4.17 4.26
CA GLU A 5 12.08 -4.71 4.17
C GLU A 5 12.39 -5.18 2.75
N ARG A 6 11.46 -5.94 2.18
CA ARG A 6 11.65 -6.52 0.86
C ARG A 6 10.34 -7.03 0.29
N VAL A 7 10.34 -7.24 -1.03
CA VAL A 7 9.27 -7.95 -1.72
C VAL A 7 9.69 -9.41 -1.80
N SER A 8 8.88 -10.31 -1.22
CA SER A 8 9.21 -11.72 -1.22
C SER A 8 8.66 -12.46 -2.43
N ALA A 9 7.56 -11.97 -3.01
CA ALA A 9 6.95 -12.54 -4.21
C ALA A 9 5.97 -11.56 -4.81
N TRP A 10 5.77 -11.62 -6.13
CA TRP A 10 4.72 -10.84 -6.77
C TRP A 10 4.40 -11.42 -8.14
N ASP A 11 3.19 -11.13 -8.61
CA ASP A 11 2.76 -11.40 -9.97
C ASP A 11 1.77 -10.29 -10.37
N THR A 12 1.03 -10.48 -11.45
CA THR A 12 0.13 -9.44 -11.95
C THR A 12 -1.02 -9.13 -10.99
N ARG A 13 -1.34 -10.02 -10.09
CA ARG A 13 -2.46 -9.85 -9.16
C ARG A 13 -2.06 -9.76 -7.71
N HIS A 14 -0.89 -10.26 -7.35
CA HIS A 14 -0.49 -10.39 -5.94
C HIS A 14 0.85 -9.77 -5.69
N ILE A 15 1.02 -9.26 -4.47
CA ILE A 15 2.33 -8.90 -3.96
C ILE A 15 2.42 -9.35 -2.50
N ARG A 16 3.59 -9.85 -2.13
CA ARG A 16 3.88 -10.19 -0.74
C ARG A 16 5.18 -9.51 -0.35
N CYS A 17 5.12 -8.79 0.75
CA CYS A 17 6.26 -8.08 1.29
C CYS A 17 6.51 -8.50 2.72
N GLU A 18 7.72 -8.25 3.19
CA GLU A 18 8.08 -8.48 4.59
C GLU A 18 8.61 -7.20 5.20
N ALA A 19 8.39 -7.04 6.48
CA ALA A 19 8.83 -5.85 7.19
C ALA A 19 9.19 -6.18 8.63
N ASN A 20 10.21 -5.49 9.14
CA ASN A 20 10.62 -5.58 10.53
C ASN A 20 10.55 -4.24 11.24
N SER A 21 10.19 -3.19 10.53
CA SER A 21 10.21 -1.83 11.06
C SER A 21 9.20 -1.60 12.18
N HIS A 22 8.24 -2.51 12.36
CA HIS A 22 7.26 -2.40 13.45
C HIS A 22 7.92 -2.50 14.83
N ARG A 23 9.10 -3.09 14.90
CA ARG A 23 9.85 -3.24 16.15
C ARG A 23 10.86 -2.13 16.36
N ASP A 24 11.08 -1.30 15.36
CA ASP A 24 12.06 -0.21 15.44
C ASP A 24 11.49 0.92 16.30
N SER A 25 12.18 1.25 17.38
CA SER A 25 11.75 2.33 18.25
C SER A 25 11.76 3.69 17.55
N ALA A 26 12.50 3.82 16.47
CA ALA A 26 12.56 5.05 15.67
C ALA A 26 11.50 5.09 14.55
N ASN A 27 10.60 4.11 14.48
CA ASN A 27 9.54 4.10 13.48
C ASN A 27 8.71 5.39 13.60
N PRO A 28 8.60 6.19 12.54
CA PRO A 28 7.91 7.48 12.61
C PRO A 28 6.41 7.38 12.87
N LEU A 29 5.83 6.20 12.70
CA LEU A 29 4.40 5.98 12.96
C LEU A 29 4.12 5.72 14.44
N ARG A 30 5.17 5.54 15.25
CA ARG A 30 4.97 5.31 16.68
C ARG A 30 4.46 6.56 17.35
N ALA A 31 3.56 6.35 18.29
CA ALA A 31 3.04 7.41 19.15
C ALA A 31 2.97 6.87 20.57
N HIS A 32 3.45 7.66 21.53
CA HIS A 32 3.40 7.29 22.95
C HIS A 32 4.09 5.95 23.22
N GLY A 33 5.20 5.69 22.50
CA GLY A 33 5.99 4.48 22.70
C GLY A 33 5.40 3.22 22.11
N ARG A 34 4.38 3.33 21.25
CA ARG A 34 3.74 2.15 20.67
C ARG A 34 3.32 2.42 19.22
N LEU A 35 3.18 1.32 18.47
CA LEU A 35 2.71 1.35 17.10
C LEU A 35 1.34 0.69 17.06
N GLY A 36 0.30 1.51 16.89
CA GLY A 36 -1.07 1.00 16.87
C GLY A 36 -1.34 0.12 15.66
N ALA A 37 -2.30 -0.78 15.79
CA ALA A 37 -2.59 -1.74 14.73
C ALA A 37 -3.05 -1.05 13.44
N ALA A 38 -3.74 0.08 13.53
CA ALA A 38 -4.20 0.82 12.35
C ALA A 38 -3.03 1.29 11.48
N CYS A 39 -1.83 1.43 12.04
CA CYS A 39 -0.66 1.77 11.25
C CYS A 39 -0.30 0.70 10.23
N GLY A 40 -0.83 -0.52 10.39
CA GLY A 40 -0.66 -1.58 9.40
C GLY A 40 -1.24 -1.22 8.05
N ILE A 41 -2.22 -0.32 8.01
CA ILE A 41 -2.78 0.16 6.74
C ILE A 41 -1.70 0.86 5.91
N GLU A 42 -0.80 1.58 6.57
CA GLU A 42 0.31 2.24 5.89
C GLU A 42 1.26 1.23 5.26
N TYR A 43 1.50 0.11 5.95
CA TYR A 43 2.30 -0.97 5.38
C TYR A 43 1.64 -1.54 4.13
N ALA A 44 0.33 -1.75 4.20
CA ALA A 44 -0.41 -2.25 3.04
C ALA A 44 -0.37 -1.25 1.88
N ALA A 45 -0.51 0.03 2.18
CA ALA A 45 -0.46 1.07 1.16
C ALA A 45 0.89 1.07 0.43
N GLN A 46 1.98 0.91 1.17
CA GLN A 46 3.30 0.83 0.55
C GLN A 46 3.44 -0.40 -0.32
N ALA A 47 2.91 -1.54 0.12
CA ALA A 47 2.95 -2.76 -0.69
C ALA A 47 2.18 -2.58 -2.00
N MET A 48 1.01 -1.95 -1.94
CA MET A 48 0.21 -1.69 -3.13
C MET A 48 0.94 -0.73 -4.08
N ALA A 49 1.60 0.29 -3.54
CA ALA A 49 2.36 1.22 -4.36
C ALA A 49 3.52 0.53 -5.06
N VAL A 50 4.22 -0.35 -4.35
CA VAL A 50 5.31 -1.13 -4.94
C VAL A 50 4.78 -2.04 -6.04
N HIS A 51 3.64 -2.69 -5.82
CA HIS A 51 3.02 -3.54 -6.82
C HIS A 51 2.74 -2.77 -8.09
N GLY A 52 2.15 -1.58 -7.95
CA GLY A 52 1.88 -0.73 -9.11
C GLY A 52 3.14 -0.35 -9.87
N ALA A 53 4.22 -0.05 -9.14
CA ALA A 53 5.49 0.31 -9.76
C ALA A 53 6.11 -0.88 -10.50
N LEU A 54 6.04 -2.09 -9.92
CA LEU A 54 6.56 -3.28 -10.57
C LEU A 54 5.79 -3.62 -11.84
N LEU A 55 4.47 -3.47 -11.80
CA LEU A 55 3.65 -3.72 -12.98
C LEU A 55 3.95 -2.70 -14.08
N ALA A 56 4.14 -1.45 -13.70
CA ALA A 56 4.45 -0.40 -14.65
C ALA A 56 5.80 -0.62 -15.31
N GLU A 57 6.79 -1.08 -14.56
CA GLU A 57 8.10 -1.41 -15.13
C GLU A 57 7.99 -2.49 -16.20
N THR A 58 7.17 -3.48 -15.95
CA THR A 58 6.97 -4.55 -16.92
C THR A 58 6.36 -4.02 -18.21
N ASP A 59 5.39 -3.11 -18.09
CA ASP A 59 4.73 -2.53 -19.27
C ASP A 59 5.55 -1.45 -19.92
N SER A 60 6.35 -0.72 -19.15
CA SER A 60 7.03 0.47 -19.64
C SER A 60 8.08 0.16 -20.69
N ALA A 61 8.51 -1.09 -20.78
CA ALA A 61 9.42 -1.50 -21.85
C ALA A 61 8.85 -1.23 -23.22
N ALA A 62 7.52 -1.18 -23.34
CA ALA A 62 6.86 -0.94 -24.61
C ALA A 62 6.60 0.52 -24.89
N THR A 63 6.54 1.37 -23.86
CA THR A 63 6.08 2.74 -24.03
C THR A 63 7.10 3.80 -23.66
N SER A 64 8.10 3.45 -22.89
CA SER A 64 9.11 4.38 -22.39
C SER A 64 8.52 5.48 -21.51
N GLN A 65 7.34 5.28 -20.96
CA GLN A 65 6.72 6.27 -20.11
C GLN A 65 7.03 6.00 -18.66
N ARG A 66 6.92 7.05 -17.85
CA ARG A 66 7.10 6.90 -16.43
C ARG A 66 6.03 5.96 -15.86
N PRO A 67 6.36 5.18 -14.84
CA PRO A 67 5.36 4.37 -14.16
C PRO A 67 4.24 5.24 -13.59
N ALA A 68 3.03 4.70 -13.59
CA ALA A 68 1.91 5.36 -12.96
C ALA A 68 2.13 5.41 -11.45
N MET A 69 1.80 6.55 -10.85
CA MET A 69 1.84 6.70 -9.41
C MET A 69 0.47 6.39 -8.84
N GLY A 70 0.44 5.60 -7.77
CA GLY A 70 -0.79 5.24 -7.12
C GLY A 70 -0.98 6.04 -5.84
N TYR A 71 -2.21 6.47 -5.61
CA TYR A 71 -2.58 7.18 -4.40
C TYR A 71 -3.69 6.42 -3.71
N LEU A 72 -3.48 6.11 -2.45
CA LEU A 72 -4.51 5.48 -1.63
C LEU A 72 -5.63 6.48 -1.42
N VAL A 73 -6.84 6.13 -1.85
CA VAL A 73 -7.97 7.05 -1.79
C VAL A 73 -8.95 6.66 -0.70
N SER A 74 -9.19 5.37 -0.55
CA SER A 74 -10.12 4.92 0.45
C SER A 74 -9.75 3.53 0.94
N VAL A 75 -10.13 3.27 2.17
CA VAL A 75 -9.97 1.96 2.80
C VAL A 75 -11.30 1.65 3.44
N ARG A 76 -11.75 0.41 3.31
CA ARG A 76 -13.02 0.01 3.88
C ARG A 76 -12.96 -1.44 4.34
N GLY A 77 -13.88 -1.79 5.23
CA GLY A 77 -13.97 -3.15 5.72
C GLY A 77 -12.76 -3.58 6.50
N VAL A 78 -12.09 -2.65 7.18
CA VAL A 78 -10.89 -2.97 7.95
C VAL A 78 -11.30 -3.65 9.25
N THR A 79 -10.69 -4.78 9.51
CA THR A 79 -10.84 -5.49 10.78
C THR A 79 -9.48 -5.59 11.43
N LEU A 80 -9.40 -5.14 12.67
CA LEU A 80 -8.17 -5.20 13.46
C LEU A 80 -8.32 -6.33 14.48
N HIS A 81 -7.38 -7.26 14.46
CA HIS A 81 -7.39 -8.42 15.37
C HIS A 81 -6.40 -8.24 16.51
N VAL A 82 -5.62 -7.16 16.50
CA VAL A 82 -4.68 -6.83 17.56
C VAL A 82 -4.77 -5.34 17.83
N ASP A 83 -4.24 -4.91 18.97
CA ASP A 83 -4.26 -3.49 19.34
C ASP A 83 -3.01 -2.76 18.86
N ARG A 84 -1.88 -3.46 18.78
CA ARG A 84 -0.61 -2.85 18.47
C ARG A 84 0.29 -3.84 17.73
N LEU A 85 1.27 -3.30 17.03
CA LEU A 85 2.19 -4.11 16.22
C LEU A 85 3.58 -4.19 16.82
N ASP A 86 3.96 -3.23 17.65
CA ASP A 86 5.33 -3.11 18.13
C ASP A 86 5.75 -4.20 19.12
N ASP A 87 4.78 -4.90 19.68
CA ASP A 87 5.07 -5.99 20.63
C ASP A 87 5.14 -7.37 19.96
N LEU A 88 5.04 -7.42 18.63
CA LEU A 88 5.12 -8.67 17.91
C LEU A 88 6.56 -8.97 17.54
N SER A 89 7.04 -10.15 17.89
CA SER A 89 8.43 -10.52 17.66
C SER A 89 8.67 -11.01 16.23
N ALA A 90 7.66 -11.57 15.59
CA ALA A 90 7.81 -12.08 14.22
C ALA A 90 7.77 -10.95 13.22
N ALA A 91 8.44 -11.14 12.08
CA ALA A 91 8.37 -10.20 10.98
C ALA A 91 6.92 -10.08 10.50
N LEU A 92 6.56 -8.89 10.00
CA LEU A 92 5.27 -8.69 9.38
C LEU A 92 5.30 -9.22 7.94
N SER A 93 4.23 -9.91 7.57
CA SER A 93 4.02 -10.34 6.20
C SER A 93 2.83 -9.56 5.66
N ILE A 94 3.04 -8.80 4.61
CA ILE A 94 2.01 -7.96 4.00
C ILE A 94 1.63 -8.58 2.67
N HIS A 95 0.36 -8.89 2.51
CA HIS A 95 -0.14 -9.47 1.27
C HIS A 95 -1.21 -8.56 0.69
N ALA A 96 -1.10 -8.22 -0.57
CA ALA A 96 -2.13 -7.46 -1.27
C ALA A 96 -2.48 -8.18 -2.56
N GLU A 97 -3.77 -8.22 -2.85
CA GLU A 97 -4.29 -8.85 -4.06
C GLU A 97 -5.16 -7.86 -4.80
N ARG A 98 -4.83 -7.67 -6.08
CA ARG A 98 -5.62 -6.82 -6.96
C ARG A 98 -6.92 -7.54 -7.28
N SER A 99 -8.03 -6.96 -6.87
CA SER A 99 -9.33 -7.62 -6.99
C SER A 99 -10.18 -7.08 -8.13
N GLY A 100 -9.78 -5.96 -8.72
CA GLY A 100 -10.54 -5.39 -9.82
C GLY A 100 -10.13 -3.97 -10.10
N GLY A 101 -11.01 -3.26 -10.80
CA GLY A 101 -10.78 -1.87 -11.12
C GLY A 101 -10.82 -1.62 -12.62
N ASP A 102 -10.54 -0.38 -12.97
CA ASP A 102 -10.47 0.04 -14.37
C ASP A 102 -9.13 0.73 -14.60
N SER A 103 -9.01 1.47 -15.70
CA SER A 103 -7.74 2.10 -16.04
C SER A 103 -7.33 3.22 -15.10
N GLY A 104 -8.26 3.77 -14.33
CA GLY A 104 -7.97 4.87 -13.43
C GLY A 104 -8.00 4.50 -11.97
N THR A 105 -8.65 3.40 -11.61
CA THR A 105 -8.82 3.00 -10.22
C THR A 105 -8.57 1.52 -10.08
N VAL A 106 -7.74 1.15 -9.11
CA VAL A 106 -7.43 -0.24 -8.83
C VAL A 106 -7.94 -0.60 -7.45
N LEU A 107 -8.61 -1.74 -7.36
CA LEU A 107 -9.13 -2.25 -6.10
C LEU A 107 -8.23 -3.37 -5.60
N TYR A 108 -7.93 -3.32 -4.32
CA TYR A 108 -7.09 -4.31 -3.64
C TYR A 108 -7.78 -4.85 -2.41
N SER A 109 -7.49 -6.10 -2.10
CA SER A 109 -7.72 -6.67 -0.77
C SER A 109 -6.35 -6.86 -0.13
N PHE A 110 -6.22 -6.63 1.17
CA PHE A 110 -4.94 -6.77 1.83
C PHE A 110 -5.07 -7.43 3.19
N THR A 111 -4.00 -8.10 3.61
CA THR A 111 -3.89 -8.68 4.94
C THR A 111 -2.47 -8.49 5.45
N LEU A 112 -2.34 -8.39 6.77
CA LEU A 112 -1.06 -8.41 7.45
C LEU A 112 -1.05 -9.55 8.45
N HIS A 113 0.06 -10.26 8.48
CA HIS A 113 0.27 -11.40 9.38
C HIS A 113 1.59 -11.25 10.12
N ALA A 114 1.68 -11.88 11.28
CA ALA A 114 2.95 -12.12 11.97
C ALA A 114 3.03 -13.64 12.16
N GLY A 115 3.87 -14.29 11.35
CA GLY A 115 3.84 -15.73 11.25
C GLY A 115 2.46 -16.20 10.80
N PRO A 116 1.84 -17.17 11.48
CA PRO A 116 0.51 -17.65 11.09
C PRO A 116 -0.63 -16.76 11.58
N ARG A 117 -0.34 -15.74 12.39
CA ARG A 117 -1.37 -14.93 13.03
C ARG A 117 -1.82 -13.80 12.13
N LEU A 118 -3.10 -13.75 11.82
CA LEU A 118 -3.69 -12.63 11.09
C LEU A 118 -3.83 -11.44 12.03
N LEU A 119 -3.31 -10.30 11.63
CA LEU A 119 -3.31 -9.09 12.44
C LEU A 119 -4.41 -8.13 12.03
N LEU A 120 -4.55 -7.91 10.75
CA LEU A 120 -5.58 -7.03 10.20
C LEU A 120 -5.75 -7.31 8.72
N GLY A 121 -6.85 -6.81 8.18
CA GLY A 121 -7.13 -6.90 6.76
C GLY A 121 -8.21 -5.92 6.38
N GLY A 122 -8.37 -5.72 5.07
CA GLY A 122 -9.37 -4.81 4.55
C GLY A 122 -9.29 -4.71 3.05
N ARG A 123 -9.99 -3.71 2.52
CA ARG A 123 -9.99 -3.42 1.09
C ARG A 123 -9.63 -1.97 0.87
N ALA A 124 -9.01 -1.71 -0.29
CA ALA A 124 -8.53 -0.38 -0.62
C ALA A 124 -8.82 -0.05 -2.07
N ALA A 125 -9.01 1.23 -2.35
CA ALA A 125 -9.09 1.75 -3.70
C ALA A 125 -7.91 2.69 -3.89
N VAL A 126 -7.18 2.49 -5.00
CA VAL A 126 -6.00 3.27 -5.34
C VAL A 126 -6.28 3.95 -6.69
N ILE A 127 -6.14 5.26 -6.74
CA ILE A 127 -6.25 5.99 -8.00
C ILE A 127 -4.86 6.08 -8.62
N LEU A 128 -4.80 5.79 -9.91
CA LEU A 128 -3.55 5.85 -10.66
C LEU A 128 -3.44 7.20 -11.34
N ASP A 129 -2.26 7.80 -11.23
CA ASP A 129 -1.94 9.06 -11.89
C ASP A 129 -0.78 8.79 -12.84
N ALA A 130 -1.11 8.48 -14.08
CA ALA A 130 -0.13 8.10 -15.07
C ALA A 130 0.81 9.25 -15.43
N HIS A 131 0.43 10.48 -15.12
CA HIS A 131 1.22 11.64 -15.49
C HIS A 131 1.91 12.29 -14.31
N GLY A 132 1.76 11.73 -13.13
CA GLY A 132 2.33 12.28 -11.93
C GLY A 132 1.66 13.57 -11.48
N LEU A 133 0.44 13.84 -11.93
CA LEU A 133 -0.29 15.03 -11.55
C LEU A 133 -0.96 14.85 -10.22
N ALA A 134 -0.98 15.93 -9.45
CA ALA A 134 -1.76 15.94 -8.24
C ALA A 134 -3.23 15.86 -8.60
N LEU A 135 -3.94 15.08 -7.85
CA LEU A 135 -5.36 14.98 -8.07
C LEU A 135 -6.04 16.24 -7.59
N PRO A 136 -6.95 16.56 -8.16
CA PRO A 136 -7.84 17.56 -8.15
C PRO A 136 -7.47 18.84 -8.13
N GLN A 137 -6.84 18.74 -8.18
CA GLN A 137 -6.70 19.68 -8.11
C GLN A 137 -7.32 20.21 -8.98
N ARG A 138 -7.72 19.77 -9.07
CA ARG A 138 -8.31 20.16 -9.63
C ARG A 138 -8.90 20.69 -9.86
N SER A 139 -8.59 20.89 -9.72
CA SER A 139 -8.90 21.52 -9.90
C SER A 139 -9.12 22.06 -10.34
N ALA A 140 -9.05 22.36 -10.30
CA ALA A 140 -9.12 23.03 -10.57
C ALA A 140 -9.24 23.47 -11.32
N THR A 141 -9.17 23.55 -11.46
CA THR A 141 -9.18 24.07 -12.06
C THR A 141 -9.59 24.23 -12.98
N THR A 142 -9.83 24.28 -13.11
CA THR A 142 -10.11 24.58 -13.77
C THR A 142 -10.42 24.78 -14.55
N PRO A 143 -10.61 24.95 -14.78
CA PRO A 143 -10.93 25.25 -15.42
C PRO A 143 -11.07 25.40 -16.30
N PRO A 144 -11.04 25.44 -16.52
CA PRO A 144 -11.15 25.63 -17.22
C PRO A 144 -11.19 25.69 -18.17
N LYS A 145 -11.16 25.61 -18.38
CA LYS A 145 -11.05 25.68 -18.95
C LYS A 145 -10.71 25.89 -19.40
N SER A 146 -10.71 25.77 -19.45
CA SER A 146 -10.23 25.81 -19.59
C SER A 146 -10.07 25.94 -19.72
#